data_96f1aa9511605f614ec41055784ce267
#
_entry.id   96f1aa9511605f614ec41055784ce267
#
_cell.length_a   1.000
_cell.length_b   1.000
_cell.length_c   1.000
_cell.angle_alpha   90.00
_cell.angle_beta   90.00
_cell.angle_gamma   90.00
#
_symmetry.space_group_name_H-M   'P 1'
#
loop_
_entity.id
_entity.type
_entity.pdbx_description
1 polymer ?
#
loop_
_entity_poly.entity_id
_entity_poly.type
_entity_poly.pdbx_seq_one_letter_code
_entity_poly.pdbx_strand_id
1 'polypeptide(L)'
;MRWFPVARRRFDRELIRVYPDMPRPERMRLCRDMGQQMGQTLFEIYHCAELQTLQDRFTVSGPGLAALEAAHAQGKGAIIVSGHFGQWEAIRAVLKARGMETGAVYRPQTNRHYERRLLAGIEVGGRPILATGKIGTKALVRHLVSGGFIAILLDEKASDGAALPFLGRNALTSLAAARLALKYDLPMVPAYGTRIGNESNFDVEFEAAIPHSDSLTMTQAFNDSLSARILGKPDQWYWMLRRWNGQ
;
A
#
# COMPACT_ATOMS: atom_id res chain seq x y z
N MET A 1 4.34 18.98 9.98
CA MET A 1 5.82 18.78 9.86
C MET A 1 6.68 19.97 10.28
N ARG A 2 6.15 21.19 10.30
CA ARG A 2 6.91 22.40 10.75
C ARG A 2 7.55 22.26 12.14
N TRP A 3 6.90 21.54 13.05
CA TRP A 3 7.29 21.37 14.46
C TRP A 3 8.16 20.13 14.75
N PHE A 4 8.49 19.31 13.72
CA PHE A 4 9.27 18.09 13.89
C PHE A 4 10.55 18.12 13.05
N PRO A 5 11.64 18.73 13.54
CA PRO A 5 12.87 18.92 12.77
C PRO A 5 13.53 17.60 12.34
N VAL A 6 13.43 16.56 13.15
CA VAL A 6 13.98 15.22 12.83
C VAL A 6 13.23 14.60 11.64
N ALA A 7 11.90 14.66 11.65
CA ALA A 7 11.07 14.17 10.55
C ALA A 7 11.38 14.94 9.24
N ARG A 8 11.48 16.27 9.33
CA ARG A 8 11.81 17.11 8.17
C ARG A 8 13.19 16.80 7.59
N ARG A 9 14.21 16.57 8.43
CA ARG A 9 15.56 16.21 7.97
C ARG A 9 15.56 14.85 7.28
N ARG A 10 14.77 13.89 7.77
CA ARG A 10 14.63 12.59 7.13
C ARG A 10 13.96 12.72 5.76
N PHE A 11 12.83 13.39 5.69
CA PHE A 11 12.13 13.69 4.45
C PHE A 11 13.07 14.32 3.41
N ASP A 12 13.76 15.40 3.77
CA ASP A 12 14.67 16.13 2.87
C ASP A 12 15.78 15.23 2.34
N ARG A 13 16.34 14.37 3.19
CA ARG A 13 17.38 13.40 2.80
C ARG A 13 16.87 12.36 1.79
N GLU A 14 15.70 11.78 2.03
CA GLU A 14 15.14 10.78 1.12
C GLU A 14 14.74 11.42 -0.22
N LEU A 15 14.21 12.65 -0.17
CA LEU A 15 13.81 13.38 -1.36
C LEU A 15 15.01 13.80 -2.24
N ILE A 16 16.10 14.28 -1.64
CA ILE A 16 17.34 14.62 -2.37
C ILE A 16 17.90 13.39 -3.09
N ARG A 17 17.73 12.19 -2.55
CA ARG A 17 18.19 10.96 -3.18
C ARG A 17 17.47 10.64 -4.50
N VAL A 18 16.20 11.03 -4.59
CA VAL A 18 15.35 10.79 -5.78
C VAL A 18 15.34 12.01 -6.70
N TYR A 19 15.38 13.21 -6.13
CA TYR A 19 15.33 14.48 -6.84
C TYR A 19 16.53 15.37 -6.43
N PRO A 20 17.75 15.04 -6.87
CA PRO A 20 18.97 15.76 -6.44
C PRO A 20 18.95 17.25 -6.80
N ASP A 21 18.36 17.59 -7.94
CA ASP A 21 18.32 18.95 -8.48
C ASP A 21 17.11 19.78 -8.01
N MET A 22 16.19 19.18 -7.22
CA MET A 22 15.01 19.89 -6.74
C MET A 22 15.40 21.01 -5.75
N PRO A 23 15.00 22.27 -6.00
CA PRO A 23 15.32 23.38 -5.10
C PRO A 23 14.75 23.17 -3.70
N ARG A 24 15.49 23.63 -2.68
CA ARG A 24 15.05 23.50 -1.28
C ARG A 24 13.65 24.06 -0.98
N PRO A 25 13.22 25.22 -1.52
CA PRO A 25 11.85 25.70 -1.31
C PRO A 25 10.77 24.73 -1.80
N GLU A 26 11.02 24.10 -2.93
CA GLU A 26 10.12 23.11 -3.52
C GLU A 26 10.06 21.84 -2.66
N ARG A 27 11.20 21.30 -2.22
CA ARG A 27 11.24 20.18 -1.28
C ARG A 27 10.49 20.49 0.03
N MET A 28 10.58 21.73 0.53
CA MET A 28 9.86 22.12 1.73
C MET A 28 8.35 22.27 1.50
N ARG A 29 7.93 22.64 0.31
CA ARG A 29 6.52 22.64 -0.09
C ARG A 29 6.01 21.19 -0.13
N LEU A 30 6.69 20.32 -0.85
CA LEU A 30 6.35 18.90 -0.94
C LEU A 30 6.30 18.23 0.45
N CYS A 31 7.21 18.59 1.36
CA CYS A 31 7.18 18.11 2.75
C CYS A 31 5.90 18.50 3.50
N ARG A 32 5.38 19.71 3.27
CA ARG A 32 4.13 20.16 3.89
C ARG A 32 2.94 19.43 3.28
N ASP A 33 2.91 19.33 1.96
CA ASP A 33 1.83 18.72 1.20
C ASP A 33 1.72 17.21 1.54
N MET A 34 2.84 16.48 1.57
CA MET A 34 2.89 15.11 2.05
C MET A 34 2.42 15.00 3.52
N GLY A 35 2.83 15.93 4.38
CA GLY A 35 2.39 15.95 5.77
C GLY A 35 0.88 16.17 5.91
N GLN A 36 0.26 16.96 5.05
CA GLN A 36 -1.18 17.15 4.99
C GLN A 36 -1.88 15.89 4.49
N GLN A 37 -1.46 15.35 3.34
CA GLN A 37 -2.02 14.13 2.75
C GLN A 37 -1.98 12.96 3.74
N MET A 38 -0.82 12.73 4.36
CA MET A 38 -0.66 11.65 5.33
C MET A 38 -1.49 11.86 6.59
N GLY A 39 -1.61 13.11 7.06
CA GLY A 39 -2.48 13.45 8.20
C GLY A 39 -3.94 13.13 7.92
N GLN A 40 -4.44 13.47 6.73
CA GLN A 40 -5.79 13.14 6.28
C GLN A 40 -5.97 11.62 6.15
N THR A 41 -5.05 10.92 5.50
CA THR A 41 -5.09 9.46 5.36
C THR A 41 -5.16 8.75 6.71
N LEU A 42 -4.33 9.13 7.69
CA LEU A 42 -4.37 8.54 9.03
C LEU A 42 -5.67 8.86 9.77
N PHE A 43 -6.19 10.10 9.63
CA PHE A 43 -7.48 10.46 10.21
C PHE A 43 -8.61 9.58 9.65
N GLU A 44 -8.66 9.40 8.34
CA GLU A 44 -9.66 8.57 7.66
C GLU A 44 -9.53 7.08 8.02
N ILE A 45 -8.31 6.57 8.25
CA ILE A 45 -8.11 5.19 8.74
C ILE A 45 -8.71 5.02 10.14
N TYR A 46 -8.57 6.01 11.03
CA TYR A 46 -9.22 5.96 12.35
C TYR A 46 -10.74 6.11 12.29
N HIS A 47 -11.27 6.64 11.18
CA HIS A 47 -12.68 6.83 10.89
C HIS A 47 -13.11 5.98 9.68
N CYS A 48 -12.55 4.78 9.57
CA CYS A 48 -12.75 3.92 8.39
C CYS A 48 -14.23 3.55 8.16
N ALA A 49 -15.07 3.56 9.21
CA ALA A 49 -16.51 3.37 9.07
C ALA A 49 -17.13 4.48 8.20
N GLU A 50 -16.71 5.72 8.37
CA GLU A 50 -17.15 6.86 7.56
C GLU A 50 -16.62 6.73 6.12
N LEU A 51 -15.34 6.31 5.95
CA LEU A 51 -14.76 6.07 4.64
C LEU A 51 -15.57 5.04 3.83
N GLN A 52 -16.11 4.00 4.48
CA GLN A 52 -16.95 2.99 3.84
C GLN A 52 -18.24 3.58 3.26
N THR A 53 -18.74 4.70 3.77
CA THR A 53 -19.97 5.35 3.28
C THR A 53 -19.76 6.29 2.10
N LEU A 54 -18.51 6.55 1.72
CA LEU A 54 -18.15 7.53 0.68
C LEU A 54 -18.00 6.89 -0.71
N GLN A 55 -18.69 5.79 -1.00
CA GLN A 55 -18.53 5.06 -2.27
C GLN A 55 -18.87 5.91 -3.51
N ASP A 56 -19.77 6.86 -3.39
CA ASP A 56 -20.15 7.86 -4.42
C ASP A 56 -19.03 8.87 -4.74
N ARG A 57 -18.03 8.99 -3.87
CA ARG A 57 -16.84 9.82 -4.03
C ARG A 57 -15.64 9.08 -4.61
N PHE A 58 -15.81 7.80 -4.95
CA PHE A 58 -14.75 6.98 -5.51
C PHE A 58 -14.96 6.77 -7.00
N THR A 59 -14.03 7.24 -7.83
CA THR A 59 -13.91 6.79 -9.20
C THR A 59 -13.14 5.48 -9.19
N VAL A 60 -13.73 4.43 -9.76
CA VAL A 60 -13.12 3.10 -9.78
C VAL A 60 -12.77 2.72 -11.21
N SER A 61 -11.51 2.31 -11.44
CA SER A 61 -10.99 2.04 -12.78
C SER A 61 -9.98 0.89 -12.79
N GLY A 62 -9.55 0.52 -13.97
CA GLY A 62 -8.48 -0.43 -14.25
C GLY A 62 -8.92 -1.87 -14.46
N PRO A 63 -8.17 -2.63 -15.28
CA PRO A 63 -8.54 -3.99 -15.69
C PRO A 63 -8.38 -5.03 -14.58
N GLY A 64 -7.62 -4.72 -13.52
CA GLY A 64 -7.37 -5.64 -12.41
C GLY A 64 -8.62 -5.95 -11.59
N LEU A 65 -9.60 -5.03 -11.57
CA LEU A 65 -10.85 -5.28 -10.87
C LEU A 65 -11.59 -6.52 -11.45
N ALA A 66 -11.67 -6.62 -12.77
CA ALA A 66 -12.29 -7.79 -13.43
C ALA A 66 -11.55 -9.10 -13.09
N ALA A 67 -10.22 -9.07 -12.95
CA ALA A 67 -9.44 -10.24 -12.54
C ALA A 67 -9.75 -10.66 -11.09
N LEU A 68 -9.96 -9.69 -10.19
CA LEU A 68 -10.37 -9.95 -8.79
C LEU A 68 -11.80 -10.50 -8.73
N GLU A 69 -12.73 -9.94 -9.47
CA GLU A 69 -14.12 -10.42 -9.57
C GLU A 69 -14.18 -11.85 -10.13
N ALA A 70 -13.38 -12.16 -11.15
CA ALA A 70 -13.27 -13.51 -11.70
C ALA A 70 -12.70 -14.51 -10.68
N ALA A 71 -11.66 -14.12 -9.92
CA ALA A 71 -11.11 -14.95 -8.86
C ALA A 71 -12.15 -15.20 -7.75
N HIS A 72 -12.87 -14.15 -7.34
CA HIS A 72 -13.93 -14.26 -6.34
C HIS A 72 -15.06 -15.21 -6.79
N ALA A 73 -15.54 -15.07 -8.01
CA ALA A 73 -16.59 -15.95 -8.59
C ALA A 73 -16.16 -17.42 -8.65
N GLN A 74 -14.85 -17.69 -8.78
CA GLN A 74 -14.28 -19.04 -8.77
C GLN A 74 -13.94 -19.56 -7.36
N GLY A 75 -14.21 -18.80 -6.30
CA GLY A 75 -13.81 -19.13 -4.94
C GLY A 75 -12.28 -19.15 -4.74
N LYS A 76 -11.54 -18.48 -5.61
CA LYS A 76 -10.08 -18.38 -5.60
C LYS A 76 -9.64 -17.14 -4.81
N GLY A 77 -8.57 -17.26 -4.02
CA GLY A 77 -7.97 -16.14 -3.32
C GLY A 77 -7.28 -15.15 -4.25
N ALA A 78 -6.96 -13.96 -3.73
CA ALA A 78 -6.22 -12.94 -4.46
C ALA A 78 -5.29 -12.14 -3.56
N ILE A 79 -4.22 -11.60 -4.13
CA ILE A 79 -3.27 -10.72 -3.46
C ILE A 79 -3.34 -9.34 -4.11
N ILE A 80 -3.76 -8.35 -3.35
CA ILE A 80 -3.74 -6.94 -3.74
C ILE A 80 -2.45 -6.34 -3.19
N VAL A 81 -1.63 -5.74 -4.04
CA VAL A 81 -0.38 -5.11 -3.64
C VAL A 81 -0.47 -3.61 -3.80
N SER A 82 0.00 -2.88 -2.80
CA SER A 82 0.02 -1.42 -2.78
C SER A 82 1.23 -0.90 -2.01
N GLY A 83 1.33 0.41 -1.88
CA GLY A 83 2.28 1.11 -1.01
C GLY A 83 1.56 2.06 -0.05
N HIS A 84 2.31 2.69 0.86
CA HIS A 84 1.82 3.79 1.69
C HIS A 84 1.63 5.06 0.84
N PHE A 85 0.76 4.96 -0.15
CA PHE A 85 0.44 5.96 -1.16
C PHE A 85 -1.05 6.29 -1.14
N GLY A 86 -1.39 7.58 -1.13
CA GLY A 86 -2.76 8.07 -1.12
C GLY A 86 -3.59 7.53 0.06
N GLN A 87 -4.79 7.05 -0.22
CA GLN A 87 -5.66 6.39 0.76
C GLN A 87 -5.79 4.90 0.43
N TRP A 88 -4.89 4.09 0.93
CA TRP A 88 -4.87 2.64 0.65
C TRP A 88 -6.08 1.86 1.21
N GLU A 89 -6.77 2.38 2.24
CA GLU A 89 -8.00 1.75 2.73
C GLU A 89 -9.19 1.95 1.76
N ALA A 90 -9.14 2.93 0.86
CA ALA A 90 -10.14 3.09 -0.18
C ALA A 90 -10.19 1.87 -1.13
N ILE A 91 -9.04 1.21 -1.37
CA ILE A 91 -8.96 -0.03 -2.14
C ILE A 91 -9.84 -1.11 -1.51
N ARG A 92 -9.68 -1.32 -0.20
CA ARG A 92 -10.42 -2.33 0.54
C ARG A 92 -11.90 -1.95 0.68
N ALA A 93 -12.21 -0.66 0.81
CA ALA A 93 -13.58 -0.17 0.82
C ALA A 93 -14.31 -0.49 -0.49
N VAL A 94 -13.67 -0.25 -1.64
CA VAL A 94 -14.22 -0.60 -2.96
C VAL A 94 -14.47 -2.10 -3.10
N LEU A 95 -13.53 -2.94 -2.69
CA LEU A 95 -13.67 -4.39 -2.76
C LEU A 95 -14.77 -4.91 -1.84
N LYS A 96 -14.83 -4.39 -0.61
CA LYS A 96 -15.88 -4.74 0.36
C LYS A 96 -17.28 -4.39 -0.13
N ALA A 97 -17.47 -3.21 -0.73
CA ALA A 97 -18.75 -2.81 -1.33
C ALA A 97 -19.22 -3.74 -2.45
N ARG A 98 -18.30 -4.52 -3.05
CA ARG A 98 -18.55 -5.55 -4.07
C ARG A 98 -18.62 -6.98 -3.52
N GLY A 99 -18.69 -7.14 -2.20
CA GLY A 99 -18.72 -8.46 -1.55
C GLY A 99 -17.36 -9.18 -1.46
N MET A 100 -16.28 -8.55 -1.90
CA MET A 100 -14.92 -9.07 -1.84
C MET A 100 -14.22 -8.60 -0.57
N GLU A 101 -14.59 -9.15 0.60
CA GLU A 101 -13.96 -8.77 1.86
C GLU A 101 -12.46 -9.07 1.82
N THR A 102 -11.65 -8.03 2.03
CA THR A 102 -10.21 -8.09 1.87
C THR A 102 -9.51 -7.85 3.20
N GLY A 103 -8.77 -8.84 3.69
CA GLY A 103 -7.92 -8.69 4.86
C GLY A 103 -6.69 -7.82 4.60
N ALA A 104 -5.89 -7.60 5.63
CA ALA A 104 -4.63 -6.87 5.52
C ALA A 104 -3.51 -7.48 6.37
N VAL A 105 -2.27 -7.20 5.96
CA VAL A 105 -1.08 -7.52 6.76
C VAL A 105 -0.60 -6.25 7.44
N TYR A 106 -0.32 -6.30 8.74
CA TYR A 106 0.20 -5.17 9.50
C TYR A 106 1.43 -5.55 10.34
N ARG A 107 2.22 -4.55 10.67
CA ARG A 107 3.33 -4.71 11.62
C ARG A 107 2.86 -4.29 13.01
N PRO A 108 2.96 -5.15 14.04
CA PRO A 108 2.65 -4.78 15.41
C PRO A 108 3.39 -3.54 15.89
N GLN A 109 2.68 -2.67 16.59
CA GLN A 109 3.20 -1.39 17.05
C GLN A 109 3.63 -1.48 18.53
N THR A 110 4.71 -0.79 18.91
CA THR A 110 5.19 -0.75 20.29
C THR A 110 4.22 -0.03 21.23
N ASN A 111 3.51 0.96 20.74
CA ASN A 111 2.49 1.69 21.52
C ASN A 111 1.15 0.97 21.41
N ARG A 112 0.76 0.24 22.48
CA ARG A 112 -0.49 -0.54 22.54
C ARG A 112 -1.77 0.30 22.37
N HIS A 113 -1.77 1.55 22.79
CA HIS A 113 -2.94 2.44 22.62
C HIS A 113 -3.10 2.84 21.15
N TYR A 114 -1.99 3.17 20.50
CA TYR A 114 -1.95 3.45 19.07
C TYR A 114 -2.36 2.22 18.26
N GLU A 115 -1.77 1.05 18.56
CA GLU A 115 -2.06 -0.20 17.88
C GLU A 115 -3.55 -0.57 17.96
N ARG A 116 -4.12 -0.54 19.15
CA ARG A 116 -5.54 -0.87 19.35
C ARG A 116 -6.45 0.04 18.52
N ARG A 117 -6.17 1.35 18.47
CA ARG A 117 -6.95 2.30 17.69
C ARG A 117 -6.77 2.09 16.19
N LEU A 118 -5.54 1.84 15.76
CA LEU A 118 -5.22 1.51 14.36
C LEU A 118 -5.97 0.25 13.92
N LEU A 119 -5.86 -0.83 14.70
CA LEU A 119 -6.53 -2.10 14.38
C LEU A 119 -8.04 -1.94 14.31
N ALA A 120 -8.66 -1.23 15.25
CA ALA A 120 -10.10 -0.96 15.21
C ALA A 120 -10.52 -0.25 13.92
N GLY A 121 -9.71 0.68 13.39
CA GLY A 121 -9.96 1.34 12.12
C GLY A 121 -9.82 0.39 10.93
N ILE A 122 -8.68 -0.30 10.81
CA ILE A 122 -8.41 -1.15 9.65
C ILE A 122 -9.27 -2.41 9.59
N GLU A 123 -9.75 -2.94 10.74
CA GLU A 123 -10.70 -4.06 10.79
C GLU A 123 -12.06 -3.74 10.15
N VAL A 124 -12.47 -2.47 10.19
CA VAL A 124 -13.69 -2.03 9.51
C VAL A 124 -13.59 -2.19 7.99
N GLY A 125 -12.40 -1.99 7.43
CA GLY A 125 -12.14 -2.17 6.00
C GLY A 125 -12.26 -3.62 5.53
N GLY A 126 -12.10 -4.60 6.42
CA GLY A 126 -12.23 -6.04 6.13
C GLY A 126 -11.31 -6.89 7.01
N ARG A 127 -11.57 -8.18 7.05
CA ARG A 127 -10.85 -9.18 7.85
C ARG A 127 -10.32 -10.31 6.98
N PRO A 128 -9.27 -11.05 7.46
CA PRO A 128 -8.55 -10.89 8.73
C PRO A 128 -7.50 -9.79 8.67
N ILE A 129 -7.12 -9.24 9.85
CA ILE A 129 -5.94 -8.38 9.99
C ILE A 129 -4.82 -9.22 10.59
N LEU A 130 -3.78 -9.47 9.80
CA LEU A 130 -2.73 -10.44 10.11
C LEU A 130 -1.42 -9.75 10.49
N ALA A 131 -0.90 -10.07 11.67
CA ALA A 131 0.39 -9.55 12.10
C ALA A 131 1.54 -10.17 11.29
N THR A 132 2.58 -9.39 10.98
CA THR A 132 3.82 -9.92 10.40
C THR A 132 4.47 -10.95 11.33
N GLY A 133 5.18 -11.94 10.76
CA GLY A 133 5.87 -13.01 11.50
C GLY A 133 5.31 -14.41 11.19
N LYS A 134 5.94 -15.44 11.76
CA LYS A 134 5.65 -16.85 11.40
C LYS A 134 4.18 -17.25 11.57
N ILE A 135 3.53 -16.80 12.66
CA ILE A 135 2.12 -17.13 12.95
C ILE A 135 1.20 -16.44 11.91
N GLY A 136 1.42 -15.14 11.67
CA GLY A 136 0.65 -14.39 10.68
C GLY A 136 0.84 -14.91 9.26
N THR A 137 2.07 -15.29 8.89
CA THR A 137 2.32 -15.92 7.59
C THR A 137 1.54 -17.22 7.40
N LYS A 138 1.46 -18.08 8.45
CA LYS A 138 0.67 -19.32 8.39
C LYS A 138 -0.83 -19.02 8.23
N ALA A 139 -1.33 -18.02 8.94
CA ALA A 139 -2.73 -17.59 8.83
C ALA A 139 -3.01 -16.97 7.44
N LEU A 140 -2.09 -16.16 6.91
CA LEU A 140 -2.15 -15.58 5.57
C LEU A 140 -2.29 -16.67 4.50
N VAL A 141 -1.42 -17.67 4.53
CA VAL A 141 -1.48 -18.80 3.58
C VAL A 141 -2.82 -19.52 3.67
N ARG A 142 -3.28 -19.82 4.88
CA ARG A 142 -4.58 -20.48 5.08
C ARG A 142 -5.71 -19.65 4.48
N HIS A 143 -5.74 -18.36 4.73
CA HIS A 143 -6.77 -17.45 4.24
C HIS A 143 -6.76 -17.39 2.70
N LEU A 144 -5.60 -17.23 2.07
CA LEU A 144 -5.47 -17.21 0.62
C LEU A 144 -5.93 -18.53 -0.04
N VAL A 145 -5.53 -19.68 0.53
CA VAL A 145 -5.90 -20.99 0.00
C VAL A 145 -7.39 -21.29 0.17
N SER A 146 -8.04 -20.70 1.18
CA SER A 146 -9.51 -20.80 1.35
C SER A 146 -10.32 -19.80 0.50
N GLY A 147 -9.70 -19.15 -0.48
CA GLY A 147 -10.38 -18.21 -1.38
C GLY A 147 -10.41 -16.77 -0.86
N GLY A 148 -9.68 -16.46 0.23
CA GLY A 148 -9.65 -15.13 0.84
C GLY A 148 -8.78 -14.14 0.09
N PHE A 149 -9.10 -12.85 0.22
CA PHE A 149 -8.38 -11.73 -0.39
C PHE A 149 -7.53 -11.02 0.67
N ILE A 150 -6.30 -10.64 0.29
CA ILE A 150 -5.38 -9.91 1.19
C ILE A 150 -4.75 -8.71 0.48
N ALA A 151 -4.79 -7.55 1.14
CA ALA A 151 -4.04 -6.38 0.75
C ALA A 151 -2.69 -6.32 1.52
N ILE A 152 -1.61 -6.03 0.80
CA ILE A 152 -0.25 -5.96 1.34
C ILE A 152 0.43 -4.68 0.86
N LEU A 153 0.92 -3.86 1.79
CA LEU A 153 1.78 -2.73 1.47
C LEU A 153 3.23 -3.21 1.38
N LEU A 154 3.81 -3.20 0.17
CA LEU A 154 5.13 -3.80 -0.11
C LEU A 154 6.28 -2.79 -0.14
N ASP A 155 6.03 -1.53 0.18
CA ASP A 155 7.01 -0.45 0.12
C ASP A 155 7.83 -0.25 1.38
N GLU A 156 7.67 -1.09 2.39
CA GLU A 156 8.59 -1.14 3.53
C GLU A 156 9.87 -1.93 3.18
N LYS A 157 10.99 -1.55 3.83
CA LYS A 157 12.23 -2.31 3.72
C LYS A 157 12.05 -3.72 4.32
N ALA A 158 12.39 -4.74 3.53
CA ALA A 158 12.46 -6.12 3.98
C ALA A 158 13.94 -6.54 4.10
N SER A 159 14.41 -6.87 5.30
CA SER A 159 15.82 -7.23 5.52
C SER A 159 16.25 -8.53 4.81
N ASP A 160 15.30 -9.40 4.54
CA ASP A 160 15.44 -10.66 3.79
C ASP A 160 14.96 -10.56 2.33
N GLY A 161 14.67 -9.33 1.88
CA GLY A 161 14.20 -9.04 0.53
C GLY A 161 15.32 -9.01 -0.50
N ALA A 162 14.94 -8.94 -1.78
CA ALA A 162 15.86 -8.72 -2.89
C ALA A 162 16.15 -7.22 -3.06
N ALA A 163 17.39 -6.90 -3.47
CA ALA A 163 17.77 -5.54 -3.84
C ALA A 163 17.27 -5.26 -5.26
N LEU A 164 16.12 -4.60 -5.36
CA LEU A 164 15.44 -4.28 -6.61
C LEU A 164 15.37 -2.77 -6.83
N PRO A 165 15.46 -2.29 -8.08
CA PRO A 165 15.24 -0.89 -8.43
C PRO A 165 13.90 -0.35 -7.89
N PHE A 166 13.93 0.82 -7.27
CA PHE A 166 12.79 1.58 -6.79
C PHE A 166 13.13 3.08 -6.76
N LEU A 167 12.42 3.89 -7.51
CA LEU A 167 12.70 5.33 -7.69
C LEU A 167 14.19 5.59 -8.07
N GLY A 168 14.71 4.81 -9.02
CA GLY A 168 16.09 4.95 -9.52
C GLY A 168 17.18 4.42 -8.59
N ARG A 169 16.85 3.78 -7.47
CA ARG A 169 17.81 3.23 -6.50
C ARG A 169 17.43 1.82 -6.08
N ASN A 170 18.39 0.98 -5.75
CA ASN A 170 18.09 -0.34 -5.20
C ASN A 170 17.45 -0.22 -3.82
N ALA A 171 16.41 -1.02 -3.59
CA ALA A 171 15.73 -1.10 -2.31
C ALA A 171 15.40 -2.56 -1.98
N LEU A 172 15.67 -2.98 -0.75
CA LEU A 172 15.35 -4.34 -0.31
C LEU A 172 13.82 -4.52 -0.25
N THR A 173 13.28 -5.29 -1.20
CA THR A 173 11.84 -5.53 -1.37
C THR A 173 11.50 -6.98 -1.09
N SER A 174 10.45 -7.23 -0.32
CA SER A 174 9.99 -8.58 -0.01
C SER A 174 9.46 -9.28 -1.25
N LEU A 175 9.91 -10.50 -1.49
CA LEU A 175 9.40 -11.37 -2.57
C LEU A 175 8.21 -12.23 -2.12
N ALA A 176 7.72 -12.05 -0.89
CA ALA A 176 6.73 -12.95 -0.29
C ALA A 176 5.40 -12.95 -1.06
N ALA A 177 4.90 -11.79 -1.48
CA ALA A 177 3.64 -11.68 -2.22
C ALA A 177 3.72 -12.42 -3.57
N ALA A 178 4.78 -12.17 -4.34
CA ALA A 178 5.01 -12.83 -5.63
C ALA A 178 5.20 -14.36 -5.48
N ARG A 179 5.96 -14.80 -4.47
CA ARG A 179 6.13 -16.24 -4.16
C ARG A 179 4.82 -16.91 -3.79
N LEU A 180 3.95 -16.25 -3.05
CA LEU A 180 2.62 -16.77 -2.70
C LEU A 180 1.70 -16.83 -3.93
N ALA A 181 1.71 -15.78 -4.75
CA ALA A 181 0.95 -15.71 -6.00
C ALA A 181 1.33 -16.89 -6.91
N LEU A 182 2.62 -17.12 -7.14
CA LEU A 182 3.12 -18.22 -7.96
C LEU A 182 2.80 -19.59 -7.36
N LYS A 183 3.03 -19.76 -6.06
CA LYS A 183 2.85 -21.06 -5.40
C LYS A 183 1.42 -21.57 -5.41
N TYR A 184 0.46 -20.64 -5.27
CA TYR A 184 -0.95 -20.96 -5.15
C TYR A 184 -1.77 -20.55 -6.38
N ASP A 185 -1.09 -20.13 -7.43
CA ASP A 185 -1.69 -19.67 -8.69
C ASP A 185 -2.76 -18.59 -8.47
N LEU A 186 -2.40 -17.53 -7.70
CA LEU A 186 -3.28 -16.44 -7.33
C LEU A 186 -3.00 -15.18 -8.16
N PRO A 187 -4.01 -14.41 -8.56
CA PRO A 187 -3.76 -13.12 -9.15
C PRO A 187 -3.08 -12.18 -8.14
N MET A 188 -2.07 -11.44 -8.60
CA MET A 188 -1.38 -10.38 -7.87
C MET A 188 -1.66 -9.05 -8.57
N VAL A 189 -2.51 -8.22 -7.96
CA VAL A 189 -3.04 -7.00 -8.58
C VAL A 189 -2.51 -5.76 -7.86
N PRO A 190 -1.74 -4.89 -8.53
CA PRO A 190 -1.42 -3.57 -7.99
C PRO A 190 -2.67 -2.70 -7.92
N ALA A 191 -2.87 -2.00 -6.79
CA ALA A 191 -4.00 -1.10 -6.64
C ALA A 191 -3.63 0.13 -5.82
N TYR A 192 -4.22 1.28 -6.16
CA TYR A 192 -3.91 2.56 -5.55
C TYR A 192 -5.18 3.40 -5.36
N GLY A 193 -5.29 4.05 -4.19
CA GLY A 193 -6.34 5.03 -3.91
C GLY A 193 -5.78 6.44 -3.96
N THR A 194 -5.71 7.04 -5.14
CA THR A 194 -5.16 8.38 -5.34
C THR A 194 -6.16 9.43 -4.89
N ARG A 195 -5.80 10.30 -3.96
CA ARG A 195 -6.66 11.41 -3.53
C ARG A 195 -6.77 12.48 -4.62
N ILE A 196 -7.99 12.94 -4.86
CA ILE A 196 -8.30 14.03 -5.78
C ILE A 196 -8.59 15.31 -4.99
N GLY A 197 -7.75 16.34 -5.18
CA GLY A 197 -7.86 17.58 -4.42
C GLY A 197 -7.52 17.41 -2.93
N ASN A 198 -8.25 18.14 -2.08
CA ASN A 198 -8.03 18.18 -0.63
C ASN A 198 -9.15 17.50 0.18
N GLU A 199 -10.10 16.89 -0.50
CA GLU A 199 -11.24 16.20 0.12
C GLU A 199 -11.08 14.69 0.07
N SER A 200 -12.04 13.97 0.66
CA SER A 200 -12.10 12.50 0.62
C SER A 200 -12.73 12.00 -0.69
N ASN A 201 -12.19 12.51 -1.83
CA ASN A 201 -12.49 12.01 -3.17
C ASN A 201 -11.28 11.20 -3.65
N PHE A 202 -11.52 10.01 -4.20
CA PHE A 202 -10.43 9.12 -4.58
C PHE A 202 -10.64 8.53 -5.97
N ASP A 203 -9.54 8.48 -6.73
CA ASP A 203 -9.41 7.62 -7.89
C ASP A 203 -8.80 6.29 -7.43
N VAL A 204 -9.60 5.23 -7.42
CA VAL A 204 -9.21 3.89 -6.97
C VAL A 204 -8.98 3.02 -8.18
N GLU A 205 -7.73 2.86 -8.55
CA GLU A 205 -7.34 2.11 -9.74
C GLU A 205 -6.79 0.73 -9.35
N PHE A 206 -7.32 -0.31 -10.00
CA PHE A 206 -6.81 -1.67 -9.97
C PHE A 206 -6.09 -1.94 -11.29
N GLU A 207 -4.77 -1.86 -11.30
CA GLU A 207 -3.97 -2.11 -12.50
C GLU A 207 -4.10 -3.56 -12.97
N ALA A 208 -3.64 -3.86 -14.18
CA ALA A 208 -3.63 -5.24 -14.67
C ALA A 208 -2.90 -6.17 -13.68
N ALA A 209 -3.44 -7.37 -13.50
CA ALA A 209 -2.75 -8.38 -12.71
C ALA A 209 -1.34 -8.61 -13.27
N ILE A 210 -0.35 -8.66 -12.39
CA ILE A 210 1.04 -8.90 -12.78
C ILE A 210 1.13 -10.34 -13.34
N PRO A 211 1.60 -10.52 -14.60
CA PRO A 211 1.73 -11.83 -15.18
C PRO A 211 2.65 -12.74 -14.38
N HIS A 212 2.25 -14.00 -14.21
CA HIS A 212 3.09 -14.99 -13.54
C HIS A 212 4.38 -15.24 -14.34
N SER A 213 5.51 -15.07 -13.67
CA SER A 213 6.84 -15.32 -14.20
C SER A 213 7.73 -15.87 -13.07
N ASP A 214 8.71 -15.13 -12.63
CA ASP A 214 9.47 -15.42 -11.41
C ASP A 214 9.23 -14.33 -10.35
N SER A 215 9.55 -14.64 -9.11
CA SER A 215 9.26 -13.72 -8.00
C SER A 215 10.05 -12.42 -8.03
N LEU A 216 11.21 -12.37 -8.68
CA LEU A 216 12.00 -11.13 -8.83
C LEU A 216 11.34 -10.22 -9.86
N THR A 217 11.03 -10.75 -11.05
CA THR A 217 10.37 -10.01 -12.14
C THR A 217 9.00 -9.48 -11.69
N MET A 218 8.18 -10.31 -11.05
CA MET A 218 6.87 -9.87 -10.53
C MET A 218 7.00 -8.78 -9.47
N THR A 219 7.96 -8.89 -8.56
CA THR A 219 8.18 -7.87 -7.53
C THR A 219 8.75 -6.58 -8.13
N GLN A 220 9.60 -6.68 -9.17
CA GLN A 220 10.08 -5.51 -9.89
C GLN A 220 8.92 -4.79 -10.61
N ALA A 221 8.02 -5.53 -11.27
CA ALA A 221 6.85 -4.95 -11.92
C ALA A 221 5.99 -4.13 -10.92
N PHE A 222 5.82 -4.63 -9.69
CA PHE A 222 5.18 -3.85 -8.63
C PHE A 222 5.98 -2.60 -8.26
N ASN A 223 7.31 -2.71 -8.09
CA ASN A 223 8.15 -1.55 -7.77
C ASN A 223 8.08 -0.48 -8.86
N ASP A 224 8.03 -0.87 -10.13
CA ASP A 224 7.92 0.05 -11.27
C ASP A 224 6.56 0.76 -11.28
N SER A 225 5.48 0.00 -11.06
CA SER A 225 4.13 0.54 -10.91
C SER A 225 4.06 1.58 -9.80
N LEU A 226 4.48 1.24 -8.58
CA LEU A 226 4.45 2.17 -7.44
C LEU A 226 5.37 3.38 -7.67
N SER A 227 6.55 3.18 -8.29
CA SER A 227 7.46 4.27 -8.63
C SER A 227 6.82 5.27 -9.59
N ALA A 228 6.11 4.79 -10.61
CA ALA A 228 5.39 5.66 -11.55
C ALA A 228 4.32 6.50 -10.83
N ARG A 229 3.56 5.90 -9.90
CA ARG A 229 2.57 6.61 -9.06
C ARG A 229 3.21 7.70 -8.21
N ILE A 230 4.33 7.39 -7.54
CA ILE A 230 5.05 8.34 -6.69
C ILE A 230 5.61 9.49 -7.51
N LEU A 231 6.18 9.23 -8.69
CA LEU A 231 6.71 10.27 -9.58
C LEU A 231 5.59 11.20 -10.09
N GLY A 232 4.39 10.67 -10.34
CA GLY A 232 3.22 11.45 -10.75
C GLY A 232 2.58 12.26 -9.62
N LYS A 233 2.63 11.78 -8.37
CA LYS A 233 2.01 12.39 -7.17
C LYS A 233 2.90 12.22 -5.95
N PRO A 234 4.08 12.89 -5.91
CA PRO A 234 5.08 12.66 -4.87
C PRO A 234 4.64 13.12 -3.48
N ASP A 235 3.66 14.00 -3.36
CA ASP A 235 3.03 14.43 -2.11
C ASP A 235 2.15 13.36 -1.46
N GLN A 236 1.76 12.32 -2.20
CA GLN A 236 0.87 11.28 -1.68
C GLN A 236 1.59 10.03 -1.17
N TRP A 237 2.91 9.92 -1.33
CA TRP A 237 3.67 8.81 -0.77
C TRP A 237 4.29 9.15 0.58
N TYR A 238 4.34 8.15 1.50
CA TYR A 238 4.90 8.34 2.83
C TYR A 238 6.43 8.27 2.83
N TRP A 239 7.09 9.36 2.44
CA TRP A 239 8.56 9.50 2.38
C TRP A 239 9.28 9.23 3.72
N MET A 240 8.56 9.05 4.82
CA MET A 240 9.14 8.76 6.14
C MET A 240 9.46 7.28 6.33
N LEU A 241 9.09 6.41 5.39
CA LEU A 241 9.56 5.03 5.33
C LEU A 241 11.09 5.00 5.23
N ARG A 242 11.72 4.05 5.93
CA ARG A 242 13.18 3.88 5.87
C ARG A 242 13.54 2.96 4.70
N ARG A 243 13.08 3.31 3.50
CA ARG A 243 13.11 2.44 2.33
C ARG A 243 14.53 2.04 1.91
N TRP A 244 15.49 2.98 2.02
CA TRP A 244 16.89 2.77 1.61
C TRP A 244 17.88 2.78 2.79
N ASN A 245 17.44 2.59 4.04
CA ASN A 245 18.35 2.58 5.18
C ASN A 245 19.31 1.38 5.13
N GLY A 246 20.61 1.66 5.31
CA GLY A 246 21.67 0.64 5.33
C GLY A 246 22.16 0.25 3.93
N GLN A 247 21.92 1.09 2.96
CA GLN A 247 22.54 1.01 1.62
C GLN A 247 23.41 2.23 1.38
#